data_d9cb0358a54fa97445744d8c5535a640
#
_entry.id   d9cb0358a54fa97445744d8c5535a640
#
_cell.length_a   1.000
_cell.length_b   1.000
_cell.length_c   1.000
_cell.angle_alpha   90.00
_cell.angle_beta   90.00
_cell.angle_gamma   90.00
#
_symmetry.space_group_name_H-M   'P 1'
#
loop_
_entity.id
_entity.type
_entity.pdbx_description
1 polymer ?
#
loop_
_entity_poly.entity_id
_entity_poly.type
_entity_poly.pdbx_seq_one_letter_code
_entity_poly.pdbx_strand_id
1 'polypeptide(L)'
;MNLQGLDPHLLHAWLTARSLARGLPMPVPEHGGFRVDTGSDTETVRWVFPHLCDGLKDLARAIHQPRQFIKVCATTEALRAALPPHWTVHPASHVMRAHGAMPRRTLAHGYSVTTEQSGPVVAARILGETGELAASGYGAETDHVFVYDRIVTEPAHRRKGLGHVLMQTLHAARRNADSRELLVATDDGRALYETLGWCVVAAYASGSIVEG
;
A
#
# COMPACT_ATOMS: atom_id res chain seq x y z
N MET A 1 -15.37 -13.17 -9.16
CA MET A 1 -14.59 -12.02 -9.68
C MET A 1 -13.17 -12.52 -9.91
N ASN A 2 -12.62 -12.37 -11.12
CA ASN A 2 -11.24 -12.80 -11.39
C ASN A 2 -10.28 -11.79 -10.74
N LEU A 3 -9.67 -12.15 -9.62
CA LEU A 3 -8.75 -11.30 -8.85
C LEU A 3 -7.31 -11.31 -9.42
N GLN A 4 -7.13 -11.76 -10.65
CA GLN A 4 -5.84 -11.83 -11.31
C GLN A 4 -5.59 -10.58 -12.14
N GLY A 5 -4.62 -9.79 -11.69
CA GLY A 5 -4.18 -8.60 -12.39
C GLY A 5 -4.86 -7.29 -11.95
N LEU A 6 -4.21 -6.21 -12.27
CA LEU A 6 -4.69 -4.84 -12.13
C LEU A 6 -4.40 -4.10 -13.45
N ASP A 7 -5.24 -3.12 -13.79
CA ASP A 7 -4.98 -2.26 -14.94
C ASP A 7 -3.60 -1.58 -14.80
N PRO A 8 -2.71 -1.65 -15.83
CA PRO A 8 -1.35 -1.11 -15.74
C PRO A 8 -1.32 0.41 -15.48
N HIS A 9 -2.26 1.18 -16.04
CA HIS A 9 -2.34 2.62 -15.81
C HIS A 9 -2.74 2.93 -14.36
N LEU A 10 -3.68 2.15 -13.81
CA LEU A 10 -4.09 2.28 -12.42
C LEU A 10 -2.95 1.90 -11.47
N LEU A 11 -2.19 0.84 -11.79
CA LEU A 11 -1.00 0.45 -11.02
C LEU A 11 0.06 1.55 -11.06
N HIS A 12 0.34 2.14 -12.22
CA HIS A 12 1.30 3.23 -12.35
C HIS A 12 0.87 4.45 -11.52
N ALA A 13 -0.38 4.88 -11.63
CA ALA A 13 -0.90 6.01 -10.87
C ALA A 13 -0.82 5.75 -9.34
N TRP A 14 -1.17 4.54 -8.90
CA TRP A 14 -1.02 4.12 -7.50
C TRP A 14 0.44 4.15 -7.03
N LEU A 15 1.38 3.63 -7.83
CA LEU A 15 2.82 3.65 -7.51
C LEU A 15 3.37 5.07 -7.46
N THR A 16 2.95 5.94 -8.37
CA THR A 16 3.31 7.36 -8.40
C THR A 16 2.87 8.06 -7.11
N ALA A 17 1.60 7.94 -6.73
CA ALA A 17 1.09 8.51 -5.49
C ALA A 17 1.80 7.93 -4.25
N ARG A 18 2.09 6.62 -4.25
CA ARG A 18 2.84 5.98 -3.17
C ARG A 18 4.29 6.44 -3.08
N SER A 19 4.95 6.68 -4.21
CA SER A 19 6.30 7.26 -4.24
C SER A 19 6.31 8.67 -3.65
N LEU A 20 5.33 9.50 -4.00
CA LEU A 20 5.12 10.82 -3.40
C LEU A 20 4.96 10.74 -1.86
N ALA A 21 4.06 9.86 -1.38
CA ALA A 21 3.83 9.67 0.06
C ALA A 21 5.09 9.25 0.84
N ARG A 22 6.07 8.65 0.16
CA ARG A 22 7.30 8.11 0.76
C ARG A 22 8.54 8.93 0.45
N GLY A 23 8.44 9.98 -0.36
CA GLY A 23 9.62 10.73 -0.83
C GLY A 23 10.56 9.87 -1.68
N LEU A 24 10.04 8.90 -2.43
CA LEU A 24 10.80 8.01 -3.28
C LEU A 24 10.82 8.51 -4.73
N PRO A 25 11.79 8.06 -5.55
CA PRO A 25 11.79 8.28 -6.99
C PRO A 25 10.49 7.80 -7.64
N MET A 26 10.14 8.42 -8.77
CA MET A 26 8.97 8.02 -9.55
C MET A 26 9.15 6.62 -10.15
N PRO A 27 8.07 5.85 -10.32
CA PRO A 27 8.13 4.54 -10.95
C PRO A 27 8.55 4.65 -12.41
N VAL A 28 9.49 3.79 -12.83
CA VAL A 28 9.99 3.71 -14.20
C VAL A 28 9.48 2.43 -14.84
N PRO A 29 8.87 2.47 -16.05
CA PRO A 29 8.46 1.26 -16.76
C PRO A 29 9.65 0.36 -17.07
N GLU A 30 9.60 -0.91 -16.69
CA GLU A 30 10.66 -1.88 -16.90
C GLU A 30 10.11 -3.31 -16.90
N HIS A 31 10.54 -4.17 -17.80
CA HIS A 31 10.18 -5.60 -17.90
C HIS A 31 8.66 -5.90 -17.93
N GLY A 32 7.81 -4.97 -18.36
CA GLY A 32 6.35 -5.11 -18.35
C GLY A 32 5.70 -4.79 -17.00
N GLY A 33 6.46 -4.23 -16.07
CA GLY A 33 6.05 -3.68 -14.80
C GLY A 33 6.67 -2.29 -14.57
N PHE A 34 6.86 -1.94 -13.30
CA PHE A 34 7.42 -0.65 -12.88
C PHE A 34 8.48 -0.85 -11.81
N ARG A 35 9.65 -0.26 -12.01
CA ARG A 35 10.74 -0.22 -11.04
C ARG A 35 10.60 1.01 -10.16
N VAL A 36 10.85 0.85 -8.86
CA VAL A 36 10.98 1.93 -7.88
C VAL A 36 12.23 1.68 -7.05
N ASP A 37 13.19 2.60 -7.11
CA ASP A 37 14.37 2.58 -6.25
C ASP A 37 13.98 3.08 -4.86
N THR A 38 14.15 2.24 -3.84
CA THR A 38 13.73 2.55 -2.47
C THR A 38 14.91 2.94 -1.57
N GLY A 39 16.10 2.42 -1.87
CA GLY A 39 17.33 2.75 -1.18
C GLY A 39 17.32 2.49 0.33
N SER A 40 16.40 1.67 0.85
CA SER A 40 16.35 1.36 2.27
C SER A 40 17.23 0.16 2.65
N ASP A 41 17.55 0.03 3.93
CA ASP A 41 18.36 -1.08 4.46
C ASP A 41 17.69 -2.44 4.29
N THR A 42 16.38 -2.50 4.13
CA THR A 42 15.61 -3.75 3.98
C THR A 42 15.15 -4.01 2.56
N GLU A 43 15.05 -2.97 1.73
CA GLU A 43 14.59 -3.04 0.35
C GLU A 43 15.30 -1.94 -0.46
N THR A 44 16.20 -2.32 -1.37
CA THR A 44 16.95 -1.36 -2.20
C THR A 44 16.19 -0.97 -3.46
N VAL A 45 15.48 -1.93 -4.04
CA VAL A 45 14.69 -1.75 -5.25
C VAL A 45 13.51 -2.72 -5.25
N ARG A 46 12.40 -2.28 -5.83
CA ARG A 46 11.24 -3.13 -6.12
C ARG A 46 10.80 -2.99 -7.57
N TRP A 47 10.39 -4.11 -8.15
CA TRP A 47 9.63 -4.15 -9.39
C TRP A 47 8.21 -4.58 -9.07
N VAL A 48 7.24 -3.85 -9.59
CA VAL A 48 5.82 -4.10 -9.33
C VAL A 48 5.10 -4.34 -10.65
N PHE A 49 4.45 -5.48 -10.77
CA PHE A 49 3.82 -5.95 -12.00
C PHE A 49 2.29 -5.96 -11.90
N PRO A 50 1.57 -5.52 -12.94
CA PRO A 50 0.11 -5.57 -12.97
C PRO A 50 -0.45 -6.99 -13.03
N HIS A 51 0.31 -7.94 -13.55
CA HIS A 51 0.01 -9.37 -13.68
C HIS A 51 1.31 -10.16 -13.92
N LEU A 52 1.24 -11.47 -13.84
CA LEU A 52 2.37 -12.32 -14.23
C LEU A 52 2.64 -12.19 -15.74
N CYS A 53 3.92 -12.02 -16.10
CA CYS A 53 4.38 -11.90 -17.48
C CYS A 53 5.78 -12.51 -17.63
N ASP A 54 6.22 -12.69 -18.86
CA ASP A 54 7.56 -13.26 -19.12
C ASP A 54 8.68 -12.33 -18.67
N GLY A 55 8.51 -10.99 -18.80
CA GLY A 55 9.46 -10.02 -18.27
C GLY A 55 9.71 -10.14 -16.76
N LEU A 56 8.68 -10.48 -15.96
CA LEU A 56 8.84 -10.80 -14.54
C LEU A 56 9.71 -12.05 -14.34
N LYS A 57 9.45 -13.11 -15.11
CA LYS A 57 10.20 -14.37 -14.98
C LYS A 57 11.67 -14.21 -15.40
N ASP A 58 11.93 -13.45 -16.47
CA ASP A 58 13.28 -13.18 -16.97
C ASP A 58 14.06 -12.32 -15.95
N LEU A 59 13.43 -11.29 -15.41
CA LEU A 59 13.98 -10.47 -14.35
C LEU A 59 14.30 -11.31 -13.11
N ALA A 60 13.39 -12.17 -12.69
CA ALA A 60 13.58 -13.03 -11.51
C ALA A 60 14.75 -13.99 -11.64
N ARG A 61 15.06 -14.47 -12.86
CA ARG A 61 16.23 -15.31 -13.15
C ARG A 61 17.54 -14.51 -13.11
N ALA A 62 17.50 -13.23 -13.49
CA ALA A 62 18.69 -12.38 -13.56
C ALA A 62 19.10 -11.79 -12.20
N ILE A 63 18.17 -11.67 -11.27
CA ILE A 63 18.42 -11.09 -9.94
C ILE A 63 18.95 -12.15 -8.98
N HIS A 64 20.08 -11.84 -8.31
CA HIS A 64 20.70 -12.68 -7.28
C HIS A 64 21.07 -11.88 -6.01
N GLN A 65 20.96 -10.56 -6.05
CA GLN A 65 21.32 -9.71 -4.91
C GLN A 65 20.17 -9.69 -3.88
N PRO A 66 20.49 -9.69 -2.58
CA PRO A 66 19.49 -9.55 -1.53
C PRO A 66 18.85 -8.15 -1.54
N ARG A 67 17.75 -7.99 -0.80
CA ARG A 67 16.99 -6.75 -0.65
C ARG A 67 16.36 -6.23 -1.95
N GLN A 68 16.28 -7.06 -2.98
CA GLN A 68 15.54 -6.79 -4.20
C GLN A 68 14.20 -7.52 -4.16
N PHE A 69 13.12 -6.82 -4.53
CA PHE A 69 11.76 -7.31 -4.41
C PHE A 69 11.05 -7.37 -5.76
N ILE A 70 10.36 -8.47 -6.00
CA ILE A 70 9.34 -8.58 -7.04
C ILE A 70 7.98 -8.61 -6.34
N LYS A 71 7.08 -7.73 -6.79
CA LYS A 71 5.69 -7.64 -6.32
C LYS A 71 4.77 -7.71 -7.52
N VAL A 72 3.63 -8.39 -7.38
CA VAL A 72 2.73 -8.61 -8.50
C VAL A 72 1.27 -8.69 -8.05
N CYS A 73 0.35 -8.19 -8.89
CA CYS A 73 -1.08 -8.38 -8.68
C CYS A 73 -1.49 -9.80 -9.11
N ALA A 74 -1.14 -10.78 -8.28
CA ALA A 74 -1.43 -12.20 -8.43
C ALA A 74 -1.45 -12.88 -7.04
N THR A 75 -1.84 -14.16 -6.98
CA THR A 75 -1.78 -14.93 -5.73
C THR A 75 -0.34 -15.32 -5.38
N THR A 76 -0.08 -15.63 -4.11
CA THR A 76 1.22 -16.10 -3.64
C THR A 76 1.64 -17.41 -4.29
N GLU A 77 0.70 -18.32 -4.55
CA GLU A 77 0.93 -19.59 -5.23
C GLU A 77 1.38 -19.37 -6.68
N ALA A 78 0.71 -18.45 -7.38
CA ALA A 78 1.05 -18.12 -8.76
C ALA A 78 2.42 -17.45 -8.87
N LEU A 79 2.75 -16.54 -7.93
CA LEU A 79 4.08 -15.95 -7.86
C LEU A 79 5.15 -17.01 -7.54
N ARG A 80 4.90 -17.88 -6.56
CA ARG A 80 5.84 -18.97 -6.19
C ARG A 80 6.15 -19.87 -7.38
N ALA A 81 5.14 -20.22 -8.19
CA ALA A 81 5.33 -21.03 -9.38
C ALA A 81 6.12 -20.30 -10.49
N ALA A 82 6.14 -18.98 -10.48
CA ALA A 82 6.86 -18.16 -11.49
C ALA A 82 8.30 -17.84 -11.10
N LEU A 83 8.63 -17.87 -9.80
CA LEU A 83 9.95 -17.49 -9.28
C LEU A 83 10.91 -18.68 -9.18
N PRO A 84 12.22 -18.46 -9.46
CA PRO A 84 13.27 -19.45 -9.16
C PRO A 84 13.34 -19.82 -7.66
N PRO A 85 13.91 -21.00 -7.32
CA PRO A 85 13.94 -21.51 -5.94
C PRO A 85 14.64 -20.61 -4.90
N HIS A 86 15.56 -19.74 -5.33
CA HIS A 86 16.30 -18.83 -4.42
C HIS A 86 15.47 -17.61 -3.96
N TRP A 87 14.23 -17.47 -4.46
CA TRP A 87 13.29 -16.45 -4.00
C TRP A 87 12.45 -16.95 -2.83
N THR A 88 12.29 -16.10 -1.83
CA THR A 88 11.32 -16.30 -0.74
C THR A 88 10.06 -15.51 -1.02
N VAL A 89 8.92 -16.19 -1.06
CA VAL A 89 7.60 -15.54 -1.19
C VAL A 89 7.04 -15.23 0.18
N HIS A 90 6.62 -13.98 0.36
CA HIS A 90 6.09 -13.45 1.61
C HIS A 90 4.59 -13.73 1.77
N PRO A 91 4.01 -13.54 2.97
CA PRO A 91 2.58 -13.63 3.20
C PRO A 91 1.76 -12.78 2.23
N ALA A 92 0.55 -13.23 1.92
CA ALA A 92 -0.36 -12.58 1.00
C ALA A 92 -0.73 -11.16 1.46
N SER A 93 -0.98 -10.30 0.49
CA SER A 93 -1.59 -8.99 0.68
C SER A 93 -2.67 -8.77 -0.36
N HIS A 94 -3.41 -7.69 -0.24
CA HIS A 94 -4.57 -7.40 -1.08
C HIS A 94 -4.55 -5.95 -1.55
N VAL A 95 -4.68 -5.72 -2.85
CA VAL A 95 -5.03 -4.39 -3.35
C VAL A 95 -6.51 -4.18 -3.08
N MET A 96 -6.83 -3.12 -2.36
CA MET A 96 -8.22 -2.78 -2.00
C MET A 96 -8.59 -1.41 -2.54
N ARG A 97 -9.88 -1.26 -2.87
CA ARG A 97 -10.48 -0.01 -3.33
C ARG A 97 -11.69 0.34 -2.46
N ALA A 98 -11.85 1.63 -2.17
CA ALA A 98 -13.08 2.12 -1.54
C ALA A 98 -14.29 1.85 -2.45
N HIS A 99 -15.38 1.34 -1.86
CA HIS A 99 -16.62 0.99 -2.56
C HIS A 99 -17.83 1.43 -1.72
N GLY A 100 -18.13 2.71 -1.71
CA GLY A 100 -19.25 3.26 -0.97
C GLY A 100 -18.83 4.26 0.11
N ALA A 101 -19.82 4.75 0.87
CA ALA A 101 -19.58 5.73 1.91
C ALA A 101 -18.89 5.08 3.13
N MET A 102 -17.82 5.70 3.60
CA MET A 102 -17.15 5.29 4.83
C MET A 102 -18.07 5.59 6.04
N PRO A 103 -18.36 4.60 6.90
CA PRO A 103 -19.15 4.85 8.11
C PRO A 103 -18.48 5.93 8.97
N ARG A 104 -19.27 6.83 9.57
CA ARG A 104 -18.73 7.86 10.46
C ARG A 104 -18.42 7.28 11.84
N ARG A 105 -17.31 7.72 12.41
CA ARG A 105 -16.91 7.37 13.77
C ARG A 105 -16.38 8.60 14.50
N THR A 106 -16.82 8.80 15.72
CA THR A 106 -16.32 9.88 16.58
C THR A 106 -14.98 9.45 17.21
N LEU A 107 -14.05 10.40 17.32
CA LEU A 107 -12.80 10.20 18.03
C LEU A 107 -13.08 9.89 19.51
N ALA A 108 -12.41 8.91 20.07
CA ALA A 108 -12.53 8.59 21.48
C ALA A 108 -12.03 9.74 22.37
N HIS A 109 -12.58 9.86 23.56
CA HIS A 109 -12.13 10.84 24.55
C HIS A 109 -10.64 10.65 24.89
N GLY A 110 -9.93 11.74 25.16
CA GLY A 110 -8.49 11.72 25.46
C GLY A 110 -7.59 11.62 24.22
N TYR A 111 -8.14 11.72 23.00
CA TYR A 111 -7.37 11.74 21.77
C TYR A 111 -7.60 13.02 20.98
N SER A 112 -6.57 13.45 20.25
CA SER A 112 -6.64 14.56 19.29
C SER A 112 -6.13 14.14 17.94
N VAL A 113 -6.62 14.78 16.87
CA VAL A 113 -6.17 14.54 15.48
C VAL A 113 -5.44 15.77 14.98
N THR A 114 -4.29 15.54 14.33
CA THR A 114 -3.55 16.57 13.60
C THR A 114 -3.33 16.13 12.16
N THR A 115 -3.35 17.08 11.23
CA THR A 115 -3.02 16.86 9.82
C THR A 115 -1.99 17.86 9.36
N GLU A 116 -1.08 17.40 8.51
CA GLU A 116 -0.07 18.23 7.87
C GLU A 116 -0.11 17.96 6.36
N GLN A 117 -0.27 19.01 5.57
CA GLN A 117 -0.33 18.92 4.11
C GLN A 117 0.96 19.44 3.50
N SER A 118 1.57 18.65 2.63
CA SER A 118 2.74 19.06 1.84
C SER A 118 2.54 18.69 0.37
N GLY A 119 2.18 19.67 -0.44
CA GLY A 119 1.84 19.44 -1.85
C GLY A 119 0.73 18.41 -2.00
N PRO A 120 0.94 17.30 -2.75
CA PRO A 120 -0.06 16.25 -2.95
C PRO A 120 -0.16 15.27 -1.76
N VAL A 121 0.69 15.39 -0.75
CA VAL A 121 0.80 14.46 0.38
C VAL A 121 0.14 15.06 1.62
N VAL A 122 -0.65 14.25 2.31
CA VAL A 122 -1.20 14.55 3.64
C VAL A 122 -0.71 13.51 4.64
N ALA A 123 -0.18 13.98 5.77
CA ALA A 123 0.08 13.17 6.95
C ALA A 123 -1.01 13.40 7.99
N ALA A 124 -1.55 12.34 8.58
CA ALA A 124 -2.49 12.42 9.69
C ALA A 124 -1.92 11.67 10.89
N ARG A 125 -2.04 12.27 12.09
CA ARG A 125 -1.62 11.69 13.35
C ARG A 125 -2.75 11.80 14.36
N ILE A 126 -2.90 10.76 15.17
CA ILE A 126 -3.75 10.77 16.35
C ILE A 126 -2.84 10.70 17.56
N LEU A 127 -2.97 11.67 18.45
CA LEU A 127 -2.19 11.76 19.67
C LEU A 127 -3.09 11.40 20.87
N GLY A 128 -2.53 10.73 21.86
CA GLY A 128 -3.17 10.49 23.15
C GLY A 128 -3.12 11.71 24.06
N GLU A 129 -3.64 11.57 25.26
CA GLU A 129 -3.83 12.66 26.21
C GLU A 129 -2.52 13.31 26.67
N THR A 130 -1.43 12.54 26.75
CA THR A 130 -0.09 13.03 27.13
C THR A 130 0.76 13.47 25.91
N GLY A 131 0.16 13.45 24.69
CA GLY A 131 0.83 13.84 23.46
C GLY A 131 1.58 12.71 22.77
N GLU A 132 1.51 11.48 23.26
CA GLU A 132 2.10 10.30 22.65
C GLU A 132 1.41 9.92 21.33
N LEU A 133 2.17 9.39 20.36
CA LEU A 133 1.61 8.95 19.10
C LEU A 133 0.76 7.68 19.30
N ALA A 134 -0.51 7.75 18.96
CA ALA A 134 -1.47 6.65 19.06
C ALA A 134 -1.78 6.00 17.71
N ALA A 135 -1.86 6.80 16.64
CA ALA A 135 -1.99 6.29 15.28
C ALA A 135 -1.43 7.29 14.27
N SER A 136 -0.99 6.80 13.11
CA SER A 136 -0.49 7.64 12.02
C SER A 136 -0.78 7.02 10.66
N GLY A 137 -0.83 7.84 9.64
CA GLY A 137 -0.99 7.42 8.26
C GLY A 137 -0.75 8.55 7.29
N TYR A 138 -0.60 8.17 6.03
CA TYR A 138 -0.35 9.10 4.94
C TYR A 138 -1.38 8.88 3.83
N GLY A 139 -1.79 9.99 3.23
CA GLY A 139 -2.49 10.02 1.95
C GLY A 139 -1.64 10.71 0.91
N ALA A 140 -1.74 10.31 -0.34
CA ALA A 140 -1.15 11.04 -1.45
C ALA A 140 -2.07 10.99 -2.66
N GLU A 141 -2.18 12.09 -3.36
CA GLU A 141 -3.08 12.25 -4.49
C GLU A 141 -2.32 12.53 -5.77
N THR A 142 -2.69 11.82 -6.82
CA THR A 142 -2.39 12.14 -8.22
C THR A 142 -3.69 12.53 -8.92
N ASP A 143 -3.66 12.84 -10.22
CA ASP A 143 -4.84 13.32 -10.96
C ASP A 143 -6.08 12.41 -10.86
N HIS A 144 -5.88 11.09 -10.65
CA HIS A 144 -6.98 10.12 -10.70
C HIS A 144 -7.00 9.12 -9.54
N VAL A 145 -6.02 9.18 -8.62
CA VAL A 145 -5.85 8.21 -7.54
C VAL A 145 -5.49 8.90 -6.24
N PHE A 146 -6.17 8.51 -5.15
CA PHE A 146 -5.77 8.79 -3.78
C PHE A 146 -5.32 7.52 -3.11
N VAL A 147 -4.10 7.50 -2.58
CA VAL A 147 -3.47 6.34 -1.95
C VAL A 147 -3.41 6.53 -0.45
N TYR A 148 -3.77 5.49 0.30
CA TYR A 148 -3.51 5.39 1.73
C TYR A 148 -2.27 4.52 1.96
N ASP A 149 -1.31 5.04 2.71
CA ASP A 149 -0.04 4.37 2.96
C ASP A 149 0.38 4.47 4.43
N ARG A 150 1.03 3.41 4.93
CA ARG A 150 1.56 3.35 6.30
C ARG A 150 0.51 3.68 7.37
N ILE A 151 -0.68 3.12 7.24
CA ILE A 151 -1.74 3.24 8.25
C ILE A 151 -1.37 2.35 9.44
N VAL A 152 -1.03 2.97 10.56
CA VAL A 152 -0.55 2.29 11.76
C VAL A 152 -1.36 2.75 12.98
N THR A 153 -1.75 1.82 13.83
CA THR A 153 -2.24 2.09 15.19
C THR A 153 -1.30 1.42 16.18
N GLU A 154 -0.72 2.20 17.08
CA GLU A 154 0.23 1.72 18.07
C GLU A 154 -0.41 0.64 18.96
N PRO A 155 0.33 -0.42 19.34
CA PRO A 155 -0.22 -1.57 20.05
C PRO A 155 -1.04 -1.20 21.31
N ALA A 156 -0.57 -0.25 22.11
CA ALA A 156 -1.25 0.22 23.32
C ALA A 156 -2.58 0.98 23.06
N HIS A 157 -2.79 1.40 21.80
CA HIS A 157 -3.97 2.20 21.41
C HIS A 157 -4.92 1.46 20.46
N ARG A 158 -4.68 0.16 20.21
CA ARG A 158 -5.55 -0.66 19.34
C ARG A 158 -6.93 -0.87 19.96
N ARG A 159 -7.90 -1.29 19.13
CA ARG A 159 -9.30 -1.59 19.49
C ARG A 159 -10.12 -0.40 20.01
N LYS A 160 -9.62 0.81 19.89
CA LYS A 160 -10.30 2.07 20.26
C LYS A 160 -10.90 2.80 19.04
N GLY A 161 -10.87 2.19 17.87
CA GLY A 161 -11.42 2.76 16.63
C GLY A 161 -10.55 3.83 15.97
N LEU A 162 -9.32 4.03 16.41
CA LEU A 162 -8.43 5.09 15.91
C LEU A 162 -8.08 4.91 14.42
N GLY A 163 -7.86 3.67 13.96
CA GLY A 163 -7.63 3.40 12.55
C GLY A 163 -8.79 3.84 11.66
N HIS A 164 -10.03 3.71 12.13
CA HIS A 164 -11.21 4.21 11.44
C HIS A 164 -11.21 5.74 11.34
N VAL A 165 -10.99 6.43 12.45
CA VAL A 165 -10.92 7.91 12.48
C VAL A 165 -9.78 8.41 11.59
N LEU A 166 -8.63 7.75 11.63
CA LEU A 166 -7.48 8.07 10.77
C LEU A 166 -7.84 7.98 9.28
N MET A 167 -8.50 6.89 8.87
CA MET A 167 -8.97 6.72 7.49
C MET A 167 -9.98 7.81 7.09
N GLN A 168 -10.92 8.17 7.97
CA GLN A 168 -11.86 9.28 7.73
C GLN A 168 -11.15 10.63 7.59
N THR A 169 -10.13 10.88 8.42
CA THR A 169 -9.34 12.12 8.36
C THR A 169 -8.61 12.24 7.02
N LEU A 170 -7.95 11.17 6.58
CA LEU A 170 -7.27 11.14 5.28
C LEU A 170 -8.26 11.26 4.12
N HIS A 171 -9.41 10.59 4.20
CA HIS A 171 -10.48 10.69 3.21
C HIS A 171 -10.99 12.13 3.05
N ALA A 172 -11.19 12.84 4.16
CA ALA A 172 -11.66 14.23 4.15
C ALA A 172 -10.60 15.21 3.58
N ALA A 173 -9.32 14.83 3.59
CA ALA A 173 -8.23 15.65 3.07
C ALA A 173 -8.00 15.50 1.55
N ARG A 174 -8.74 14.63 0.86
CA ARG A 174 -8.68 14.54 -0.61
C ARG A 174 -9.12 15.85 -1.26
N ARG A 175 -8.41 16.24 -2.29
CA ARG A 175 -8.72 17.46 -3.07
C ARG A 175 -9.72 17.18 -4.21
N ASN A 176 -9.65 15.96 -4.78
CA ASN A 176 -10.56 15.52 -5.83
C ASN A 176 -11.46 14.39 -5.30
N ALA A 177 -12.76 14.64 -5.17
CA ALA A 177 -13.73 13.67 -4.70
C ALA A 177 -13.87 12.45 -5.63
N ASP A 178 -13.53 12.59 -6.91
CA ASP A 178 -13.62 11.54 -7.93
C ASP A 178 -12.37 10.66 -8.00
N SER A 179 -11.32 11.00 -7.25
CA SER A 179 -10.10 10.17 -7.19
C SER A 179 -10.43 8.75 -6.72
N ARG A 180 -9.91 7.76 -7.44
CA ARG A 180 -10.01 6.35 -7.04
C ARG A 180 -9.16 6.11 -5.80
N GLU A 181 -9.78 5.68 -4.73
CA GLU A 181 -9.10 5.42 -3.46
C GLU A 181 -8.55 4.00 -3.42
N LEU A 182 -7.24 3.86 -3.20
CA LEU A 182 -6.52 2.58 -3.21
C LEU A 182 -5.60 2.44 -1.99
N LEU A 183 -5.47 1.20 -1.51
CA LEU A 183 -4.45 0.78 -0.55
C LEU A 183 -4.02 -0.66 -0.80
N VAL A 184 -2.92 -1.08 -0.15
CA VAL A 184 -2.56 -2.49 -0.01
C VAL A 184 -2.65 -2.86 1.45
N ALA A 185 -3.38 -3.94 1.74
CA ALA A 185 -3.62 -4.47 3.07
C ALA A 185 -3.03 -5.86 3.26
N THR A 186 -2.53 -6.16 4.46
CA THR A 186 -2.35 -7.53 4.96
C THR A 186 -3.72 -8.15 5.29
N ASP A 187 -3.79 -9.44 5.59
CA ASP A 187 -5.04 -10.09 6.00
C ASP A 187 -5.67 -9.42 7.23
N ASP A 188 -4.87 -9.05 8.23
CA ASP A 188 -5.35 -8.32 9.41
C ASP A 188 -5.91 -6.93 9.05
N GLY A 189 -5.21 -6.21 8.17
CA GLY A 189 -5.65 -4.90 7.69
C GLY A 189 -6.92 -4.99 6.84
N ARG A 190 -7.04 -6.02 6.01
CA ARG A 190 -8.20 -6.27 5.17
C ARG A 190 -9.49 -6.33 6.00
N ALA A 191 -9.49 -7.07 7.12
CA ALA A 191 -10.66 -7.18 7.99
C ALA A 191 -11.15 -5.80 8.48
N LEU A 192 -10.23 -4.89 8.80
CA LEU A 192 -10.59 -3.51 9.15
C LEU A 192 -11.19 -2.77 7.95
N TYR A 193 -10.53 -2.79 6.81
CA TYR A 193 -10.95 -2.00 5.64
C TYR A 193 -12.28 -2.47 5.05
N GLU A 194 -12.59 -3.77 5.10
CA GLU A 194 -13.92 -4.29 4.72
C GLU A 194 -15.04 -3.67 5.58
N THR A 195 -14.80 -3.44 6.89
CA THR A 195 -15.77 -2.73 7.74
C THR A 195 -15.93 -1.25 7.39
N LEU A 196 -14.99 -0.68 6.65
CA LEU A 196 -14.99 0.71 6.18
C LEU A 196 -15.54 0.86 4.75
N GLY A 197 -16.13 -0.20 4.18
CA GLY A 197 -16.69 -0.18 2.83
C GLY A 197 -15.68 -0.36 1.70
N TRP A 198 -14.51 -0.96 2.01
CA TRP A 198 -13.51 -1.29 1.02
C TRP A 198 -13.67 -2.71 0.50
N CYS A 199 -13.33 -2.95 -0.75
CA CYS A 199 -13.34 -4.28 -1.35
C CYS A 199 -11.99 -4.63 -1.98
N VAL A 200 -11.65 -5.92 -1.95
CA VAL A 200 -10.47 -6.45 -2.65
C VAL A 200 -10.71 -6.38 -4.15
N VAL A 201 -9.76 -5.84 -4.89
CA VAL A 201 -9.79 -5.74 -6.37
C VAL A 201 -8.73 -6.61 -7.03
N ALA A 202 -7.62 -6.91 -6.33
CA ALA A 202 -6.62 -7.86 -6.78
C ALA A 202 -5.91 -8.51 -5.57
N ALA A 203 -5.48 -9.75 -5.72
CA ALA A 203 -4.47 -10.33 -4.86
C ALA A 203 -3.13 -9.58 -5.08
N TYR A 204 -2.27 -9.51 -4.06
CA TYR A 204 -0.97 -8.87 -4.15
C TYR A 204 0.08 -9.73 -3.47
N ALA A 205 0.95 -10.29 -4.26
CA ALA A 205 2.04 -11.14 -3.78
C ALA A 205 3.39 -10.41 -3.86
N SER A 206 4.31 -10.78 -2.98
CA SER A 206 5.68 -10.28 -3.01
C SER A 206 6.68 -11.40 -2.75
N GLY A 207 7.83 -11.31 -3.38
CA GLY A 207 8.98 -12.15 -3.15
C GLY A 207 10.26 -11.33 -3.05
N SER A 208 11.23 -11.83 -2.30
CA SER A 208 12.57 -11.24 -2.20
C SER A 208 13.64 -12.32 -2.10
N ILE A 209 14.89 -11.92 -2.32
CA ILE A 209 16.06 -12.75 -2.00
C ILE A 209 16.51 -12.37 -0.61
N VAL A 210 16.56 -13.35 0.29
CA VAL A 210 17.01 -13.19 1.67
C VAL A 210 18.53 -13.23 1.74
N GLU A 211 19.13 -12.42 2.60
CA GLU A 211 20.55 -12.57 2.93
C GLU A 211 20.78 -13.93 3.56
N GLY A 212 21.69 -14.71 2.99
CA GLY A 212 22.10 -16.02 3.51
C GLY A 212 23.04 -15.89 4.71
#